data_728e4020419bb307dfd889d7a506082d
#
_entry.id   728e4020419bb307dfd889d7a506082d
#
_cell.length_a   1.000
_cell.length_b   1.000
_cell.length_c   1.000
_cell.angle_alpha   90.00
_cell.angle_beta   90.00
_cell.angle_gamma   90.00
#
_symmetry.space_group_name_H-M   'P 1'
#
loop_
_entity.id
_entity.type
_entity.pdbx_description
1 polymer ?
#
loop_
_entity_poly.entity_id
_entity_poly.type
_entity_poly.pdbx_seq_one_letter_code
_entity_poly.pdbx_strand_id
1 'polypeptide(L)'
;MSTFQFTLAFLALLATQFSLRMLLALRHLWHVVRHRGAVPDAFRHTISLESHQRAADYTRAKIGLAVSELLVHTLWLLLLTVGGGLAWIQSALGTVWATAFPQEMPGPGLDYQVSLILVVVALGSLLDLPFSWWRHFRVDARFGFNRMSLR
;
A
#
# COMPACT_ATOMS: atom_id res chain seq x y z
N MET A 1 -15.77 -26.05 -5.30
CA MET A 1 -15.18 -25.08 -6.26
C MET A 1 -13.87 -25.67 -6.79
N SER A 2 -13.64 -25.62 -8.09
CA SER A 2 -12.33 -25.98 -8.64
C SER A 2 -11.32 -24.87 -8.34
N THR A 3 -10.02 -25.20 -8.33
CA THR A 3 -8.93 -24.22 -8.16
C THR A 3 -9.05 -23.07 -9.16
N PHE A 4 -9.43 -23.39 -10.39
CA PHE A 4 -9.66 -22.38 -11.44
C PHE A 4 -10.81 -21.41 -11.09
N GLN A 5 -11.93 -21.92 -10.60
CA GLN A 5 -13.07 -21.05 -10.19
C GLN A 5 -12.69 -20.16 -9.02
N PHE A 6 -11.92 -20.67 -8.07
CA PHE A 6 -11.41 -19.86 -6.95
C PHE A 6 -10.49 -18.75 -7.45
N THR A 7 -9.54 -19.05 -8.33
CA THR A 7 -8.62 -18.06 -8.90
C THR A 7 -9.37 -16.99 -9.68
N LEU A 8 -10.37 -17.36 -10.48
CA LEU A 8 -11.19 -16.38 -11.20
C LEU A 8 -11.98 -15.47 -10.25
N ALA A 9 -12.60 -16.04 -9.22
CA ALA A 9 -13.33 -15.26 -8.23
C ALA A 9 -12.40 -14.29 -7.49
N PHE A 10 -11.21 -14.75 -7.09
CA PHE A 10 -10.19 -13.90 -6.46
C PHE A 10 -9.77 -12.74 -7.37
N LEU A 11 -9.44 -13.03 -8.63
CA LEU A 11 -9.03 -12.00 -9.60
C LEU A 11 -10.16 -10.99 -9.88
N ALA A 12 -11.40 -11.46 -10.00
CA ALA A 12 -12.56 -10.59 -10.19
C ALA A 12 -12.77 -9.66 -9.00
N LEU A 13 -12.68 -10.18 -7.77
CA LEU A 13 -12.78 -9.37 -6.55
C LEU A 13 -11.63 -8.36 -6.43
N LEU A 14 -10.41 -8.78 -6.72
CA LEU A 14 -9.24 -7.91 -6.69
C LEU A 14 -9.35 -6.80 -7.73
N ALA A 15 -9.76 -7.11 -8.97
CA ALA A 15 -9.99 -6.14 -10.03
C ALA A 15 -11.12 -5.16 -9.66
N THR A 16 -12.20 -5.64 -9.06
CA THR A 16 -13.31 -4.81 -8.59
C THR A 16 -12.85 -3.86 -7.48
N GLN A 17 -12.13 -4.38 -6.48
CA GLN A 17 -11.56 -3.56 -5.40
C GLN A 17 -10.59 -2.49 -5.92
N PHE A 18 -9.67 -2.88 -6.81
CA PHE A 18 -8.70 -1.97 -7.43
C PHE A 18 -9.43 -0.87 -8.21
N SER A 19 -10.36 -1.25 -9.09
CA SER A 19 -11.12 -0.31 -9.92
C SER A 19 -11.93 0.68 -9.07
N LEU A 20 -12.61 0.19 -8.03
CA LEU A 20 -13.39 1.03 -7.13
C LEU A 20 -12.51 2.04 -6.39
N ARG A 21 -11.39 1.59 -5.80
CA ARG A 21 -10.44 2.47 -5.11
C ARG A 21 -9.84 3.50 -6.06
N MET A 22 -9.47 3.09 -7.28
CA MET A 22 -8.93 3.99 -8.30
C MET A 22 -9.96 5.04 -8.71
N LEU A 23 -11.19 4.65 -9.00
CA LEU A 23 -12.27 5.56 -9.35
C LEU A 23 -12.55 6.59 -8.25
N LEU A 24 -12.59 6.15 -7.00
CA LEU A 24 -12.79 7.04 -5.86
C LEU A 24 -11.62 8.01 -5.68
N ALA A 25 -10.38 7.54 -5.83
CA ALA A 25 -9.19 8.39 -5.77
C ALA A 25 -9.18 9.44 -6.89
N LEU A 26 -9.47 9.05 -8.12
CA LEU A 26 -9.53 9.96 -9.28
C LEU A 26 -10.68 10.98 -9.15
N ARG A 27 -11.85 10.52 -8.70
CA ARG A 27 -13.00 11.43 -8.45
C ARG A 27 -12.67 12.45 -7.36
N HIS A 28 -12.04 12.00 -6.27
CA HIS A 28 -11.60 12.89 -5.20
C HIS A 28 -10.55 13.88 -5.70
N LEU A 29 -9.54 13.41 -6.43
CA LEU A 29 -8.52 14.27 -7.02
C LEU A 29 -9.13 15.33 -7.94
N TRP A 30 -10.03 14.91 -8.82
CA TRP A 30 -10.72 15.82 -9.74
C TRP A 30 -11.53 16.89 -9.00
N HIS A 31 -12.25 16.49 -7.94
CA HIS A 31 -13.00 17.43 -7.09
C HIS A 31 -12.10 18.46 -6.43
N VAL A 32 -10.99 18.02 -5.82
CA VAL A 32 -10.01 18.90 -5.17
C VAL A 32 -9.40 19.89 -6.16
N VAL A 33 -8.97 19.41 -7.33
CA VAL A 33 -8.36 20.25 -8.37
C VAL A 33 -9.37 21.28 -8.91
N ARG A 34 -10.61 20.86 -9.15
CA ARG A 34 -11.66 21.75 -9.67
C ARG A 34 -12.02 22.88 -8.71
N HIS A 35 -12.02 22.63 -7.39
CA HIS A 35 -12.42 23.60 -6.37
C HIS A 35 -11.23 24.33 -5.73
N ARG A 36 -9.99 24.12 -6.22
CA ARG A 36 -8.77 24.75 -5.70
C ARG A 36 -8.80 26.28 -5.82
N GLY A 37 -9.48 26.82 -6.82
CA GLY A 37 -9.47 28.25 -7.17
C GLY A 37 -10.38 29.13 -6.31
N ALA A 38 -11.30 28.56 -5.54
CA ALA A 38 -12.27 29.34 -4.77
C ALA A 38 -12.54 28.70 -3.41
N VAL A 39 -12.45 29.53 -2.36
CA VAL A 39 -12.88 29.14 -1.00
C VAL A 39 -14.41 29.11 -0.98
N PRO A 40 -15.05 28.02 -0.46
CA PRO A 40 -16.48 27.99 -0.29
C PRO A 40 -16.99 29.17 0.53
N ASP A 41 -18.16 29.70 0.17
CA ASP A 41 -18.72 30.95 0.76
C ASP A 41 -18.79 30.89 2.30
N ALA A 42 -19.15 29.74 2.85
CA ALA A 42 -19.24 29.53 4.29
C ALA A 42 -17.90 29.74 5.04
N PHE A 43 -16.76 29.65 4.35
CA PHE A 43 -15.41 29.72 4.95
C PHE A 43 -14.60 30.91 4.47
N ARG A 44 -15.10 31.77 3.60
CA ARG A 44 -14.38 32.93 3.03
C ARG A 44 -13.84 33.90 4.08
N HIS A 45 -14.54 34.05 5.20
CA HIS A 45 -14.15 34.95 6.29
C HIS A 45 -13.12 34.32 7.25
N THR A 46 -12.93 32.99 7.17
CA THR A 46 -12.10 32.24 8.13
C THR A 46 -10.83 31.70 7.49
N ILE A 47 -10.87 31.36 6.20
CA ILE A 47 -9.78 30.69 5.50
C ILE A 47 -9.31 31.56 4.32
N SER A 48 -8.03 31.89 4.26
CA SER A 48 -7.45 32.58 3.11
C SER A 48 -7.40 31.66 1.87
N LEU A 49 -7.48 32.25 0.68
CA LEU A 49 -7.34 31.52 -0.58
C LEU A 49 -6.01 30.75 -0.64
N GLU A 50 -4.92 31.35 -0.15
CA GLU A 50 -3.61 30.70 -0.10
C GLU A 50 -3.62 29.44 0.76
N SER A 51 -4.22 29.51 1.96
CA SER A 51 -4.35 28.35 2.85
C SER A 51 -5.19 27.23 2.22
N HIS A 52 -6.28 27.62 1.53
CA HIS A 52 -7.13 26.68 0.79
C HIS A 52 -6.37 25.98 -0.35
N GLN A 53 -5.61 26.74 -1.13
CA GLN A 53 -4.79 26.20 -2.22
C GLN A 53 -3.69 25.28 -1.70
N ARG A 54 -3.03 25.63 -0.58
CA ARG A 54 -2.03 24.81 0.09
C ARG A 54 -2.62 23.47 0.55
N ALA A 55 -3.83 23.49 1.13
CA ALA A 55 -4.53 22.29 1.55
C ALA A 55 -4.92 21.40 0.35
N ALA A 56 -5.36 22.00 -0.77
CA ALA A 56 -5.67 21.29 -2.00
C ALA A 56 -4.41 20.64 -2.62
N ASP A 57 -3.28 21.35 -2.66
CA ASP A 57 -2.00 20.83 -3.17
C ASP A 57 -1.45 19.69 -2.29
N TYR A 58 -1.61 19.79 -0.97
CA TYR A 58 -1.28 18.71 -0.04
C TYR A 58 -2.14 17.47 -0.29
N THR A 59 -3.45 17.65 -0.40
CA THR A 59 -4.39 16.55 -0.70
C THR A 59 -4.07 15.89 -2.02
N ARG A 60 -3.75 16.66 -3.07
CA ARG A 60 -3.32 16.14 -4.38
C ARG A 60 -2.05 15.27 -4.24
N ALA A 61 -1.05 15.73 -3.51
CA ALA A 61 0.18 14.97 -3.29
C ALA A 61 -0.07 13.66 -2.55
N LYS A 62 -0.94 13.68 -1.52
CA LYS A 62 -1.34 12.47 -0.77
C LYS A 62 -2.09 11.47 -1.64
N ILE A 63 -3.03 11.93 -2.47
CA ILE A 63 -3.77 11.05 -3.38
C ILE A 63 -2.82 10.41 -4.39
N GLY A 64 -1.88 11.17 -4.95
CA GLY A 64 -0.87 10.64 -5.87
C GLY A 64 -0.04 9.51 -5.23
N LEU A 65 0.41 9.72 -3.99
CA LEU A 65 1.14 8.69 -3.24
C LEU A 65 0.26 7.46 -2.96
N ALA A 66 -0.98 7.67 -2.51
CA ALA A 66 -1.93 6.58 -2.22
C ALA A 66 -2.27 5.74 -3.47
N VAL A 67 -2.33 6.36 -4.65
CA VAL A 67 -2.50 5.63 -5.93
C VAL A 67 -1.26 4.77 -6.23
N SER A 68 -0.07 5.30 -6.01
CA SER A 68 1.18 4.53 -6.20
C SER A 68 1.25 3.34 -5.22
N GLU A 69 0.90 3.54 -3.95
CA GLU A 69 0.78 2.48 -2.95
C GLU A 69 -0.23 1.41 -3.39
N LEU A 70 -1.41 1.82 -3.85
CA LEU A 70 -2.45 0.91 -4.33
C LEU A 70 -1.94 0.02 -5.48
N LEU A 71 -1.23 0.62 -6.46
CA LEU A 71 -0.65 -0.12 -7.59
C LEU A 71 0.39 -1.15 -7.11
N VAL A 72 1.35 -0.71 -6.29
CA VAL A 72 2.43 -1.59 -5.81
C VAL A 72 1.87 -2.73 -4.96
N HIS A 73 0.94 -2.45 -4.04
CA HIS A 73 0.32 -3.50 -3.21
C HIS A 73 -0.51 -4.49 -4.03
N THR A 74 -1.23 -4.00 -5.06
CA THR A 74 -1.98 -4.89 -5.95
C THR A 74 -1.04 -5.80 -6.75
N LEU A 75 0.05 -5.26 -7.29
CA LEU A 75 1.07 -6.05 -8.00
C LEU A 75 1.77 -7.03 -7.06
N TRP A 76 2.09 -6.62 -5.84
CA TRP A 76 2.68 -7.48 -4.82
C TRP A 76 1.77 -8.66 -4.48
N LEU A 77 0.48 -8.40 -4.27
CA LEU A 77 -0.50 -9.44 -3.98
C LEU A 77 -0.65 -10.42 -5.16
N LEU A 78 -0.67 -9.92 -6.40
CA LEU A 78 -0.69 -10.75 -7.61
C LEU A 78 0.58 -11.60 -7.73
N LEU A 79 1.75 -11.02 -7.48
CA LEU A 79 3.03 -11.72 -7.50
C LEU A 79 3.05 -12.86 -6.47
N LEU A 80 2.61 -12.58 -5.26
CA LEU A 80 2.59 -13.60 -4.19
C LEU A 80 1.62 -14.73 -4.48
N THR A 81 0.44 -14.42 -5.02
CA THR A 81 -0.64 -15.39 -5.21
C THR A 81 -0.55 -16.09 -6.56
N VAL A 82 -0.83 -15.37 -7.64
CA VAL A 82 -0.90 -15.92 -9.01
C VAL A 82 0.50 -16.08 -9.62
N GLY A 83 1.43 -15.19 -9.27
CA GLY A 83 2.82 -15.22 -9.74
C GLY A 83 3.70 -16.28 -9.09
N GLY A 84 3.17 -17.08 -8.15
CA GLY A 84 3.93 -18.15 -7.50
C GLY A 84 4.92 -17.67 -6.44
N GLY A 85 4.89 -16.36 -6.09
CA GLY A 85 5.82 -15.77 -5.12
C GLY A 85 5.76 -16.44 -3.75
N LEU A 86 4.54 -16.81 -3.29
CA LEU A 86 4.36 -17.51 -2.03
C LEU A 86 5.01 -18.90 -2.07
N ALA A 87 4.88 -19.65 -3.16
CA ALA A 87 5.53 -20.94 -3.33
C ALA A 87 7.05 -20.81 -3.36
N TRP A 88 7.56 -19.77 -4.00
CA TRP A 88 8.99 -19.47 -4.00
C TRP A 88 9.51 -19.15 -2.59
N ILE A 89 8.82 -18.30 -1.82
CA ILE A 89 9.17 -17.98 -0.43
C ILE A 89 9.15 -19.24 0.41
N GLN A 90 8.13 -20.09 0.26
CA GLN A 90 8.01 -21.37 0.96
C GLN A 90 9.21 -22.29 0.66
N SER A 91 9.61 -22.41 -0.60
CA SER A 91 10.76 -23.21 -1.02
C SER A 91 12.06 -22.65 -0.44
N ALA A 92 12.29 -21.35 -0.54
CA ALA A 92 13.47 -20.68 0.00
C ALA A 92 13.57 -20.84 1.53
N LEU A 93 12.45 -20.61 2.24
CA LEU A 93 12.38 -20.79 3.68
C LEU A 93 12.63 -22.24 4.06
N GLY A 94 12.10 -23.22 3.31
CA GLY A 94 12.33 -24.65 3.54
C GLY A 94 13.80 -25.02 3.45
N THR A 95 14.54 -24.44 2.51
CA THR A 95 15.98 -24.65 2.39
C THR A 95 16.75 -24.09 3.59
N VAL A 96 16.40 -22.86 4.02
CA VAL A 96 17.01 -22.24 5.21
C VAL A 96 16.67 -23.02 6.47
N TRP A 97 15.43 -23.49 6.61
CA TRP A 97 14.96 -24.28 7.75
C TRP A 97 15.71 -25.60 7.86
N ALA A 98 15.86 -26.32 6.76
CA ALA A 98 16.59 -27.58 6.73
C ALA A 98 18.07 -27.44 7.11
N THR A 99 18.68 -26.29 6.82
CA THR A 99 20.07 -26.01 7.24
C THR A 99 20.18 -25.57 8.70
N ALA A 100 19.22 -24.82 9.19
CA ALA A 100 19.20 -24.32 10.57
C ALA A 100 18.77 -25.39 11.59
N PHE A 101 17.85 -26.27 11.19
CA PHE A 101 17.24 -27.31 12.01
C PHE A 101 17.32 -28.69 11.31
N PRO A 102 18.53 -29.29 11.18
CA PRO A 102 18.73 -30.50 10.39
C PRO A 102 17.94 -31.72 10.87
N GLN A 103 17.49 -31.73 12.12
CA GLN A 103 16.71 -32.82 12.72
C GLN A 103 15.20 -32.63 12.56
N GLU A 104 14.76 -31.47 12.11
CA GLU A 104 13.34 -31.16 11.87
C GLU A 104 13.07 -31.17 10.37
N MET A 105 12.04 -31.93 9.94
CA MET A 105 11.62 -31.84 8.54
C MET A 105 10.97 -30.49 8.29
N PRO A 106 11.36 -29.74 7.23
CA PRO A 106 10.59 -28.59 6.77
C PRO A 106 9.22 -29.10 6.34
N GLY A 107 8.18 -28.76 7.09
CA GLY A 107 6.87 -29.33 6.84
C GLY A 107 5.78 -28.65 7.65
N PRO A 108 4.62 -29.26 7.83
CA PRO A 108 3.42 -28.65 8.41
C PRO A 108 3.50 -28.32 9.91
N GLY A 109 4.70 -28.34 10.50
CA GLY A 109 4.93 -27.91 11.87
C GLY A 109 4.48 -26.46 12.07
N LEU A 110 3.93 -26.16 13.23
CA LEU A 110 3.42 -24.82 13.57
C LEU A 110 4.52 -23.76 13.43
N ASP A 111 5.74 -24.09 13.86
CA ASP A 111 6.90 -23.19 13.87
C ASP A 111 7.27 -22.73 12.44
N TYR A 112 7.28 -23.67 11.51
CA TYR A 112 7.53 -23.38 10.10
C TYR A 112 6.42 -22.51 9.48
N GLN A 113 5.14 -22.82 9.79
CA GLN A 113 4.01 -22.04 9.29
C GLN A 113 4.02 -20.60 9.83
N VAL A 114 4.31 -20.44 11.13
CA VAL A 114 4.47 -19.12 11.75
C VAL A 114 5.62 -18.35 11.12
N SER A 115 6.76 -19.01 10.89
CA SER A 115 7.92 -18.39 10.23
C SER A 115 7.60 -17.94 8.81
N LEU A 116 6.84 -18.72 8.03
CA LEU A 116 6.39 -18.34 6.71
C LEU A 116 5.51 -17.09 6.74
N ILE A 117 4.57 -17.02 7.67
CA ILE A 117 3.70 -15.84 7.85
C ILE A 117 4.55 -14.62 8.22
N LEU A 118 5.49 -14.76 9.16
CA LEU A 118 6.36 -13.65 9.57
C LEU A 118 7.23 -13.15 8.42
N VAL A 119 7.78 -14.03 7.59
CA VAL A 119 8.55 -13.65 6.39
C VAL A 119 7.67 -12.86 5.41
N VAL A 120 6.46 -13.31 5.12
CA VAL A 120 5.53 -12.60 4.22
C VAL A 120 5.16 -11.22 4.78
N VAL A 121 4.88 -11.13 6.08
CA VAL A 121 4.57 -9.86 6.76
C VAL A 121 5.79 -8.93 6.74
N ALA A 122 6.99 -9.45 7.02
CA ALA A 122 8.22 -8.65 6.99
C ALA A 122 8.51 -8.09 5.59
N LEU A 123 8.35 -8.90 4.54
CA LEU A 123 8.52 -8.47 3.16
C LEU A 123 7.49 -7.40 2.77
N GLY A 124 6.22 -7.56 3.19
CA GLY A 124 5.20 -6.53 3.00
C GLY A 124 5.54 -5.22 3.72
N SER A 125 5.99 -5.31 4.98
CA SER A 125 6.42 -4.14 5.76
C SER A 125 7.62 -3.42 5.13
N LEU A 126 8.59 -4.17 4.58
CA LEU A 126 9.72 -3.61 3.84
C LEU A 126 9.26 -2.84 2.59
N LEU A 127 8.21 -3.35 1.91
CA LEU A 127 7.61 -2.68 0.76
C LEU A 127 6.94 -1.35 1.15
N ASP A 128 6.42 -1.23 2.38
CA ASP A 128 5.76 -0.03 2.90
C ASP A 128 6.75 1.06 3.35
N LEU A 129 7.98 0.70 3.70
CA LEU A 129 8.98 1.65 4.22
C LEU A 129 9.24 2.84 3.27
N PRO A 130 9.49 2.66 1.96
CA PRO A 130 9.73 3.78 1.05
C PRO A 130 8.53 4.72 0.95
N PHE A 131 7.31 4.21 0.99
CA PHE A 131 6.09 5.03 0.94
C PHE A 131 5.90 5.82 2.24
N SER A 132 6.10 5.18 3.39
CA SER A 132 6.04 5.84 4.70
C SER A 132 7.11 6.92 4.81
N TRP A 133 8.34 6.63 4.40
CA TRP A 133 9.42 7.61 4.36
C TRP A 133 9.09 8.79 3.45
N TRP A 134 8.63 8.52 2.22
CA TRP A 134 8.25 9.56 1.26
C TRP A 134 7.11 10.43 1.77
N ARG A 135 6.12 9.82 2.43
CA ARG A 135 4.99 10.53 3.04
C ARG A 135 5.48 11.53 4.08
N HIS A 136 6.28 11.09 5.05
CA HIS A 136 6.73 11.94 6.15
C HIS A 136 7.77 12.97 5.73
N PHE A 137 8.78 12.58 4.97
CA PHE A 137 9.93 13.44 4.68
C PHE A 137 9.80 14.27 3.41
N ARG A 138 8.91 13.89 2.50
CA ARG A 138 8.67 14.68 1.27
C ARG A 138 7.32 15.36 1.29
N VAL A 139 6.23 14.62 1.51
CA VAL A 139 4.88 15.20 1.44
C VAL A 139 4.62 16.07 2.66
N ASP A 140 4.69 15.53 3.88
CA ASP A 140 4.36 16.27 5.09
C ASP A 140 5.36 17.41 5.36
N ALA A 141 6.66 17.19 5.07
CA ALA A 141 7.68 18.22 5.22
C ALA A 141 7.47 19.41 4.28
N ARG A 142 7.12 19.16 3.00
CA ARG A 142 6.89 20.21 1.99
C ARG A 142 5.75 21.17 2.41
N PHE A 143 4.75 20.66 3.10
CA PHE A 143 3.57 21.44 3.51
C PHE A 143 3.63 21.94 4.96
N GLY A 144 4.74 21.69 5.67
CA GLY A 144 4.96 22.17 7.03
C GLY A 144 4.25 21.36 8.13
N PHE A 145 3.77 20.15 7.79
CA PHE A 145 3.11 19.26 8.75
C PHE A 145 4.08 18.32 9.46
N ASN A 146 5.31 18.16 8.94
CA ASN A 146 6.31 17.34 9.60
C ASN A 146 7.07 18.16 10.65
N ARG A 147 6.91 17.79 11.92
CA ARG A 147 7.68 18.33 13.06
C ARG A 147 8.81 17.39 13.51
N MET A 148 8.98 16.25 12.85
CA MET A 148 10.06 15.32 13.17
C MET A 148 11.35 15.73 12.47
N SER A 149 12.43 15.88 13.25
CA SER A 149 13.79 16.10 12.78
C SER A 149 14.52 14.75 12.70
N LEU A 150 15.33 14.55 11.66
CA LEU A 150 16.26 13.41 11.53
C LEU A 150 17.49 13.55 12.46
N ARG A 151 17.29 14.02 13.70
CA ARG A 151 18.38 14.05 14.69
C ARG A 151 18.31 12.85 15.61
#